data_52884d956ded827e32e4b7ea79d7196e
#
_entry.id   52884d956ded827e32e4b7ea79d7196e
#
_cell.length_a   1.000
_cell.length_b   1.000
_cell.length_c   1.000
_cell.angle_alpha   90.00
_cell.angle_beta   90.00
_cell.angle_gamma   90.00
#
_symmetry.space_group_name_H-M   'P 1'
#
loop_
_entity.id
_entity.type
_entity.pdbx_description
1 polymer ?
#
loop_
_entity_poly.entity_id
_entity_poly.type
_entity_poly.pdbx_seq_one_letter_code
_entity_poly.pdbx_strand_id
1 'polypeptide(L)'
;MKKFSKFLLSLVVVTGLLLPTAADAYQVEQDPIDFGGYFPGYATNELIVLHESGNGNNVGPNSLDNETAYMKRNWTSAYVSYFVGSGGRVKQLAPAGQIQWGAGATANAKAYAQIELARTNNKETFKKDYAAYVNLIRDLATQIGATFDLDDGTGYGIVTHDWITKNWWGDHTDPYGYLAQWGINKAQLAQDLVFIIISCSYRIIVTNCRRCLSSGTRSYRFWRIFSRLCD
;
A
#
# COMPACT_ATOMS: atom_id res chain seq x y z
N MET A 1 -41.61 -56.85 -26.50
CA MET A 1 -40.14 -56.64 -26.28
C MET A 1 -39.93 -55.17 -25.94
N LYS A 2 -39.69 -54.86 -24.62
CA LYS A 2 -39.50 -53.48 -24.13
C LYS A 2 -38.00 -53.16 -24.13
N LYS A 3 -37.56 -52.12 -24.87
CA LYS A 3 -36.18 -51.66 -24.91
C LYS A 3 -35.95 -50.76 -23.69
N PHE A 4 -35.11 -51.22 -22.77
CA PHE A 4 -34.59 -50.36 -21.68
C PHE A 4 -33.47 -49.48 -22.21
N SER A 5 -33.73 -48.17 -22.21
CA SER A 5 -32.72 -47.16 -22.48
C SER A 5 -31.91 -46.91 -21.20
N LYS A 6 -30.60 -47.18 -21.25
CA LYS A 6 -29.65 -46.89 -20.14
C LYS A 6 -29.29 -45.44 -20.23
N PHE A 7 -29.80 -44.61 -19.28
CA PHE A 7 -29.32 -43.27 -19.04
C PHE A 7 -28.02 -43.36 -18.28
N LEU A 8 -26.91 -42.99 -18.92
CA LEU A 8 -25.63 -42.77 -18.25
C LEU A 8 -25.67 -41.38 -17.61
N LEU A 9 -25.78 -41.36 -16.28
CA LEU A 9 -25.64 -40.13 -15.49
C LEU A 9 -24.14 -39.81 -15.36
N SER A 10 -23.66 -38.83 -16.16
CA SER A 10 -22.30 -38.33 -16.11
C SER A 10 -22.16 -37.43 -14.89
N LEU A 11 -21.51 -37.91 -13.85
CA LEU A 11 -21.14 -37.13 -12.64
C LEU A 11 -19.99 -36.17 -13.00
N VAL A 12 -20.31 -34.92 -13.28
CA VAL A 12 -19.29 -33.86 -13.42
C VAL A 12 -18.81 -33.49 -12.02
N VAL A 13 -17.67 -34.04 -11.61
CA VAL A 13 -16.96 -33.57 -10.44
C VAL A 13 -16.32 -32.24 -10.78
N VAL A 14 -16.96 -31.16 -10.39
CA VAL A 14 -16.33 -29.83 -10.39
C VAL A 14 -15.34 -29.79 -9.22
N THR A 15 -14.11 -30.16 -9.48
CA THR A 15 -13.01 -29.84 -8.56
C THR A 15 -12.82 -28.33 -8.62
N GLY A 16 -13.43 -27.62 -7.67
CA GLY A 16 -13.15 -26.22 -7.45
C GLY A 16 -11.66 -26.08 -7.13
N LEU A 17 -10.87 -25.65 -8.12
CA LEU A 17 -9.57 -25.09 -7.84
C LEU A 17 -9.82 -23.86 -6.94
N LEU A 18 -9.53 -24.00 -5.67
CA LEU A 18 -9.26 -22.86 -4.80
C LEU A 18 -8.03 -22.16 -5.40
N LEU A 19 -8.26 -21.18 -6.26
CA LEU A 19 -7.20 -20.27 -6.65
C LEU A 19 -6.76 -19.58 -5.35
N PRO A 20 -5.48 -19.64 -4.98
CA PRO A 20 -5.00 -18.81 -3.91
C PRO A 20 -5.32 -17.36 -4.30
N THR A 21 -6.05 -16.66 -3.47
CA THR A 21 -6.12 -15.21 -3.53
C THR A 21 -4.72 -14.74 -3.19
N ALA A 22 -3.91 -14.47 -4.22
CA ALA A 22 -2.61 -13.88 -4.05
C ALA A 22 -2.80 -12.40 -3.74
N ALA A 23 -3.17 -12.09 -2.51
CA ALA A 23 -2.60 -10.94 -1.87
C ALA A 23 -1.16 -11.37 -1.55
N ASP A 24 -0.15 -10.75 -2.13
CA ASP A 24 1.20 -10.83 -1.59
C ASP A 24 1.13 -10.21 -0.21
N ALA A 25 0.89 -11.08 0.76
CA ALA A 25 0.65 -10.70 2.13
C ALA A 25 2.00 -10.28 2.70
N TYR A 26 2.24 -8.96 2.77
CA TYR A 26 3.26 -8.47 3.68
C TYR A 26 2.90 -8.94 5.08
N GLN A 27 3.91 -9.29 5.88
CA GLN A 27 3.70 -9.57 7.30
C GLN A 27 4.07 -8.31 8.09
N VAL A 28 3.21 -7.96 9.06
CA VAL A 28 3.47 -6.83 9.94
C VAL A 28 4.36 -7.31 11.10
N GLU A 29 5.60 -6.81 11.11
CA GLU A 29 6.53 -6.99 12.21
C GLU A 29 6.16 -6.01 13.33
N GLN A 30 5.88 -6.51 14.52
CA GLN A 30 5.64 -5.67 15.69
C GLN A 30 6.98 -5.17 16.24
N ASP A 31 7.22 -3.87 16.19
CA ASP A 31 8.44 -3.20 16.68
C ASP A 31 8.07 -1.92 17.44
N PRO A 32 7.27 -2.04 18.53
CA PRO A 32 6.63 -0.90 19.16
C PRO A 32 7.62 0.09 19.79
N ILE A 33 7.21 1.36 19.74
CA ILE A 33 7.83 2.42 20.55
C ILE A 33 7.49 2.16 22.01
N ASP A 34 8.52 2.24 22.89
CA ASP A 34 8.29 2.33 24.32
C ASP A 34 7.95 3.78 24.68
N PHE A 35 6.69 4.05 24.93
CA PHE A 35 6.22 5.38 25.31
C PHE A 35 6.41 5.68 26.81
N GLY A 36 7.01 4.79 27.60
CA GLY A 36 7.21 4.99 29.04
C GLY A 36 5.92 5.21 29.82
N GLY A 37 4.81 4.62 29.37
CA GLY A 37 3.47 4.78 29.95
C GLY A 37 2.71 6.01 29.47
N TYR A 38 3.28 6.82 28.57
CA TYR A 38 2.55 7.93 27.96
C TYR A 38 1.52 7.40 26.95
N PHE A 39 0.31 7.96 26.97
CA PHE A 39 -0.77 7.66 26.03
C PHE A 39 -1.12 8.92 25.22
N PRO A 40 -0.92 8.92 23.90
CA PRO A 40 -1.13 10.11 23.07
C PRO A 40 -2.60 10.47 22.83
N GLY A 41 -3.52 9.61 23.20
CA GLY A 41 -4.95 9.74 22.88
C GLY A 41 -5.36 8.99 21.59
N TYR A 42 -6.64 9.01 21.29
CA TYR A 42 -7.19 8.43 20.06
C TYR A 42 -7.40 9.48 18.99
N ALA A 43 -7.12 9.12 17.74
CA ALA A 43 -7.46 9.90 16.56
C ALA A 43 -8.95 9.71 16.17
N THR A 44 -9.48 10.59 15.31
CA THR A 44 -10.85 10.45 14.79
C THR A 44 -10.97 9.43 13.67
N ASN A 45 -9.86 8.86 13.22
CA ASN A 45 -9.79 7.79 12.22
C ASN A 45 -10.35 8.18 10.85
N GLU A 46 -10.01 9.36 10.38
CA GLU A 46 -10.49 9.91 9.12
C GLU A 46 -9.46 9.75 7.98
N LEU A 47 -8.16 9.60 8.31
CA LEU A 47 -7.07 9.68 7.33
C LEU A 47 -6.13 8.49 7.38
N ILE A 48 -5.61 8.13 6.21
CA ILE A 48 -4.35 7.38 6.03
C ILE A 48 -3.35 8.36 5.43
N VAL A 49 -2.30 8.72 6.16
CA VAL A 49 -1.33 9.71 5.72
C VAL A 49 -0.08 9.04 5.16
N LEU A 50 0.32 9.46 3.97
CA LEU A 50 1.43 8.90 3.21
C LEU A 50 2.67 9.78 3.33
N HIS A 51 3.77 9.15 3.77
CA HIS A 51 5.09 9.75 3.92
C HIS A 51 6.18 8.96 3.20
N GLU A 52 7.37 9.53 3.14
CA GLU A 52 8.63 8.85 2.90
C GLU A 52 9.71 9.42 3.83
N SER A 53 10.71 8.64 4.19
CA SER A 53 11.63 8.92 5.29
C SER A 53 12.49 10.18 5.17
N GLY A 54 12.50 10.86 4.01
CA GLY A 54 13.28 12.08 3.79
C GLY A 54 14.81 11.89 3.78
N ASN A 55 15.32 10.71 4.17
CA ASN A 55 16.73 10.48 4.45
C ASN A 55 17.48 9.89 3.25
N GLY A 56 18.04 10.75 2.39
CA GLY A 56 18.84 10.35 1.24
C GLY A 56 20.16 9.66 1.57
N ASN A 57 20.62 9.69 2.82
CA ASN A 57 21.85 9.03 3.25
C ASN A 57 21.60 7.60 3.76
N ASN A 58 20.36 7.22 4.00
CA ASN A 58 19.98 5.88 4.47
C ASN A 58 19.18 5.13 3.40
N VAL A 59 19.90 4.63 2.41
CA VAL A 59 19.33 3.96 1.21
C VAL A 59 19.79 2.52 1.04
N GLY A 60 20.49 1.98 2.03
CA GLY A 60 21.04 0.61 2.02
C GLY A 60 20.02 -0.44 2.46
N PRO A 61 20.43 -1.72 2.50
CA PRO A 61 19.54 -2.84 2.83
C PRO A 61 18.93 -2.76 4.24
N ASN A 62 19.55 -2.02 5.15
CA ASN A 62 19.09 -1.83 6.53
C ASN A 62 18.33 -0.50 6.74
N SER A 63 17.90 0.16 5.64
CA SER A 63 17.28 1.49 5.74
C SER A 63 16.05 1.48 6.66
N LEU A 64 15.17 0.50 6.53
CA LEU A 64 14.01 0.32 7.39
C LEU A 64 14.40 0.23 8.89
N ASP A 65 15.34 -0.66 9.21
CA ASP A 65 15.74 -0.89 10.59
C ASP A 65 16.42 0.34 11.20
N ASN A 66 17.22 1.07 10.42
CA ASN A 66 17.87 2.30 10.84
C ASN A 66 16.86 3.42 11.13
N GLU A 67 15.88 3.63 10.19
CA GLU A 67 14.84 4.66 10.36
C GLU A 67 13.93 4.35 11.54
N THR A 68 13.49 3.11 11.69
CA THR A 68 12.63 2.73 12.81
C THR A 68 13.36 2.84 14.15
N ALA A 69 14.63 2.44 14.21
CA ALA A 69 15.45 2.63 15.41
C ALA A 69 15.68 4.10 15.76
N TYR A 70 15.86 4.97 14.74
CA TYR A 70 15.96 6.42 14.95
C TYR A 70 14.66 6.98 15.49
N MET A 71 13.53 6.69 14.85
CA MET A 71 12.21 7.18 15.26
C MET A 71 11.86 6.72 16.68
N LYS A 72 12.13 5.47 17.04
CA LYS A 72 11.90 4.95 18.40
C LYS A 72 12.69 5.70 19.47
N ARG A 73 13.91 6.13 19.19
CA ARG A 73 14.71 6.93 20.13
C ARG A 73 14.26 8.38 20.23
N ASN A 74 13.62 8.90 19.17
CA ASN A 74 13.24 10.31 19.03
C ASN A 74 11.73 10.52 18.98
N TRP A 75 10.93 9.56 19.45
CA TRP A 75 9.48 9.57 19.32
C TRP A 75 8.81 10.81 19.91
N THR A 76 9.45 11.43 20.91
CA THR A 76 8.96 12.68 21.52
C THR A 76 8.98 13.87 20.57
N SER A 77 9.70 13.78 19.45
CA SER A 77 9.75 14.80 18.40
C SER A 77 8.80 14.49 17.24
N ALA A 78 8.83 13.26 16.75
CA ALA A 78 7.93 12.79 15.69
C ALA A 78 7.87 11.25 15.67
N TYR A 79 6.71 10.70 15.32
CA TYR A 79 6.55 9.27 15.05
C TYR A 79 5.30 8.98 14.22
N VAL A 80 5.34 7.84 13.53
CA VAL A 80 4.23 7.28 12.75
C VAL A 80 3.91 5.86 13.20
N SER A 81 2.77 5.33 12.76
CA SER A 81 2.37 3.96 13.12
C SER A 81 3.09 2.89 12.32
N TYR A 82 3.40 3.14 11.05
CA TYR A 82 3.98 2.13 10.17
C TYR A 82 5.19 2.63 9.39
N PHE A 83 6.12 1.72 9.16
CA PHE A 83 7.22 1.88 8.22
C PHE A 83 7.27 0.72 7.23
N VAL A 84 7.56 1.01 5.96
CA VAL A 84 7.73 0.02 4.90
C VAL A 84 9.11 0.18 4.29
N GLY A 85 9.83 -0.92 4.02
CA GLY A 85 11.14 -0.85 3.38
C GLY A 85 11.89 -2.17 3.38
N SER A 86 13.15 -2.10 2.95
CA SER A 86 14.13 -3.20 3.00
C SER A 86 13.64 -4.51 2.37
N GLY A 87 12.96 -4.41 1.22
CA GLY A 87 12.48 -5.54 0.43
C GLY A 87 11.04 -5.94 0.72
N GLY A 88 10.18 -4.98 1.07
CA GLY A 88 8.75 -5.18 1.31
C GLY A 88 8.39 -5.57 2.74
N ARG A 89 9.32 -5.37 3.68
CA ARG A 89 9.03 -5.53 5.11
C ARG A 89 8.15 -4.39 5.61
N VAL A 90 7.26 -4.68 6.53
CA VAL A 90 6.38 -3.71 7.18
C VAL A 90 6.58 -3.81 8.69
N LYS A 91 6.92 -2.68 9.32
CA LYS A 91 7.01 -2.59 10.77
C LYS A 91 5.89 -1.73 11.32
N GLN A 92 5.27 -2.18 12.41
CA GLN A 92 4.33 -1.37 13.19
C GLN A 92 5.01 -0.87 14.46
N LEU A 93 5.08 0.46 14.58
CA LEU A 93 5.75 1.15 15.69
C LEU A 93 4.76 1.65 16.75
N ALA A 94 3.52 1.94 16.35
CA ALA A 94 2.46 2.37 17.24
C ALA A 94 1.12 1.80 16.78
N PRO A 95 0.14 1.60 17.67
CA PRO A 95 -1.20 1.17 17.28
C PRO A 95 -1.86 2.13 16.30
N ALA A 96 -2.52 1.60 15.27
CA ALA A 96 -3.43 2.40 14.45
C ALA A 96 -4.58 2.93 15.30
N GLY A 97 -5.12 4.10 14.94
CA GLY A 97 -6.19 4.76 15.69
C GLY A 97 -5.72 5.56 16.90
N GLN A 98 -4.44 5.50 17.28
CA GLN A 98 -3.86 6.42 18.24
C GLN A 98 -3.26 7.64 17.54
N ILE A 99 -3.28 8.79 18.21
CA ILE A 99 -2.65 10.02 17.70
C ILE A 99 -1.16 9.75 17.46
N GLN A 100 -0.67 10.18 16.30
CA GLN A 100 0.72 10.09 15.87
C GLN A 100 1.23 11.50 15.55
N TRP A 101 2.54 11.71 15.61
CA TRP A 101 3.13 13.05 15.48
C TRP A 101 3.98 13.16 14.21
N GLY A 102 3.35 12.94 13.04
CA GLY A 102 4.07 12.93 11.76
C GLY A 102 3.65 14.02 10.77
N ALA A 103 2.49 14.67 10.98
CA ALA A 103 1.89 15.51 9.92
C ALA A 103 1.22 16.80 10.43
N GLY A 104 1.66 17.32 11.57
CA GLY A 104 1.06 18.51 12.19
C GLY A 104 -0.26 18.23 12.92
N ALA A 105 -0.66 19.15 13.80
CA ALA A 105 -1.71 18.92 14.81
C ALA A 105 -3.04 18.45 14.20
N THR A 106 -3.51 19.10 13.12
CA THR A 106 -4.79 18.78 12.48
C THR A 106 -4.79 17.36 11.90
N ALA A 107 -3.76 17.01 11.12
CA ALA A 107 -3.65 15.68 10.52
C ALA A 107 -3.42 14.60 11.59
N ASN A 108 -2.58 14.88 12.59
CA ASN A 108 -2.29 13.95 13.69
C ASN A 108 -3.55 13.55 14.46
N ALA A 109 -4.46 14.51 14.71
CA ALA A 109 -5.74 14.26 15.40
C ALA A 109 -6.71 13.42 14.55
N LYS A 110 -6.55 13.39 13.22
CA LYS A 110 -7.44 12.71 12.27
C LYS A 110 -6.90 11.37 11.76
N ALA A 111 -5.58 11.17 11.80
CA ALA A 111 -4.94 10.04 11.16
C ALA A 111 -5.19 8.71 11.91
N TYR A 112 -5.89 7.79 11.26
CA TYR A 112 -5.95 6.39 11.68
C TYR A 112 -4.57 5.76 11.62
N ALA A 113 -3.84 6.02 10.53
CA ALA A 113 -2.47 5.58 10.36
C ALA A 113 -1.66 6.61 9.56
N GLN A 114 -0.38 6.71 9.91
CA GLN A 114 0.64 7.41 9.13
C GLN A 114 1.70 6.38 8.74
N ILE A 115 2.12 6.38 7.48
CA ILE A 115 2.97 5.34 6.90
C ILE A 115 4.18 5.98 6.25
N GLU A 116 5.37 5.62 6.70
CA GLU A 116 6.65 5.98 6.10
C GLU A 116 7.12 4.94 5.08
N LEU A 117 7.61 5.39 3.94
CA LEU A 117 8.34 4.57 2.99
C LEU A 117 9.85 4.84 3.16
N ALA A 118 10.61 3.86 3.66
CA ALA A 118 12.05 3.96 3.77
C ALA A 118 12.69 4.00 2.37
N ARG A 119 13.72 4.83 2.21
CA ARG A 119 14.42 4.96 0.93
C ARG A 119 15.34 3.77 0.64
N THR A 120 15.52 3.47 -0.63
CA THR A 120 16.49 2.51 -1.13
C THR A 120 17.14 3.03 -2.42
N ASN A 121 18.34 2.56 -2.74
CA ASN A 121 19.01 2.80 -4.02
C ASN A 121 18.95 1.57 -4.94
N ASN A 122 18.20 0.52 -4.58
CA ASN A 122 18.09 -0.72 -5.34
C ASN A 122 16.68 -0.83 -5.95
N LYS A 123 16.62 -0.97 -7.29
CA LYS A 123 15.35 -1.04 -8.03
C LYS A 123 14.48 -2.21 -7.62
N GLU A 124 15.05 -3.39 -7.41
CA GLU A 124 14.28 -4.58 -7.04
C GLU A 124 13.76 -4.52 -5.60
N THR A 125 14.54 -3.91 -4.71
CA THR A 125 14.09 -3.59 -3.35
C THR A 125 12.93 -2.58 -3.40
N PHE A 126 13.07 -1.49 -4.18
CA PHE A 126 12.01 -0.49 -4.32
C PHE A 126 10.70 -1.09 -4.84
N LYS A 127 10.73 -1.98 -5.84
CA LYS A 127 9.53 -2.64 -6.35
C LYS A 127 8.76 -3.38 -5.25
N LYS A 128 9.47 -4.10 -4.38
CA LYS A 128 8.88 -4.83 -3.25
C LYS A 128 8.36 -3.88 -2.19
N ASP A 129 9.14 -2.85 -1.85
CA ASP A 129 8.77 -1.84 -0.86
C ASP A 129 7.52 -1.09 -1.31
N TYR A 130 7.46 -0.66 -2.57
CA TYR A 130 6.33 0.04 -3.13
C TYR A 130 5.07 -0.83 -3.19
N ALA A 131 5.19 -2.11 -3.57
CA ALA A 131 4.08 -3.04 -3.57
C ALA A 131 3.51 -3.25 -2.14
N ALA A 132 4.38 -3.45 -1.15
CA ALA A 132 3.97 -3.58 0.24
C ALA A 132 3.33 -2.28 0.78
N TYR A 133 3.89 -1.12 0.40
CA TYR A 133 3.37 0.19 0.77
C TYR A 133 1.96 0.42 0.25
N VAL A 134 1.71 0.18 -1.05
CA VAL A 134 0.37 0.32 -1.66
C VAL A 134 -0.62 -0.66 -1.03
N ASN A 135 -0.24 -1.91 -0.81
CA ASN A 135 -1.11 -2.90 -0.19
C ASN A 135 -1.48 -2.52 1.25
N LEU A 136 -0.49 -2.10 2.07
CA LEU A 136 -0.74 -1.62 3.43
C LEU A 136 -1.70 -0.43 3.47
N ILE A 137 -1.51 0.56 2.58
CA ILE A 137 -2.40 1.73 2.46
C ILE A 137 -3.84 1.28 2.20
N ARG A 138 -4.03 0.37 1.24
CA ARG A 138 -5.36 -0.16 0.87
C ARG A 138 -6.03 -0.89 2.03
N ASP A 139 -5.27 -1.73 2.73
CA ASP A 139 -5.78 -2.48 3.87
C ASP A 139 -6.23 -1.55 5.00
N LEU A 140 -5.42 -0.54 5.32
CA LEU A 140 -5.75 0.46 6.33
C LEU A 140 -6.94 1.35 5.91
N ALA A 141 -7.00 1.77 4.64
CA ALA A 141 -8.14 2.52 4.11
C ALA A 141 -9.45 1.69 4.19
N THR A 142 -9.36 0.39 3.86
CA THR A 142 -10.50 -0.53 4.01
C THR A 142 -10.98 -0.63 5.45
N GLN A 143 -10.07 -0.64 6.43
CA GLN A 143 -10.42 -0.72 7.86
C GLN A 143 -11.23 0.47 8.35
N ILE A 144 -11.02 1.66 7.77
CA ILE A 144 -11.79 2.87 8.11
C ILE A 144 -12.96 3.13 7.14
N GLY A 145 -13.19 2.23 6.16
CA GLY A 145 -14.24 2.38 5.16
C GLY A 145 -13.99 3.51 4.15
N ALA A 146 -12.73 3.93 3.98
CA ALA A 146 -12.37 4.95 3.00
C ALA A 146 -12.30 4.37 1.58
N THR A 147 -12.56 5.23 0.59
CA THR A 147 -12.27 4.94 -0.82
C THR A 147 -10.77 4.98 -1.08
N PHE A 148 -10.33 4.47 -2.25
CA PHE A 148 -8.92 4.49 -2.63
C PHE A 148 -8.55 5.75 -3.43
N ASP A 149 -9.33 6.82 -3.31
CA ASP A 149 -9.04 8.10 -3.94
C ASP A 149 -7.92 8.82 -3.18
N LEU A 150 -6.91 9.27 -3.93
CA LEU A 150 -5.73 9.93 -3.38
C LEU A 150 -5.86 11.45 -3.46
N ASP A 151 -5.73 12.14 -2.31
CA ASP A 151 -5.75 13.60 -2.25
C ASP A 151 -6.98 14.21 -2.94
N ASP A 152 -8.16 13.67 -2.69
CA ASP A 152 -9.40 14.01 -3.40
C ASP A 152 -10.00 15.38 -3.01
N GLY A 153 -9.39 16.06 -2.05
CA GLY A 153 -9.79 17.39 -1.59
C GLY A 153 -10.82 17.38 -0.46
N THR A 154 -11.35 16.23 -0.08
CA THR A 154 -12.38 16.14 1.00
C THR A 154 -11.77 16.26 2.40
N GLY A 155 -10.46 15.95 2.54
CA GLY A 155 -9.79 15.84 3.85
C GLY A 155 -10.24 14.60 4.62
N TYR A 156 -10.64 13.55 3.90
CA TYR A 156 -10.97 12.22 4.39
C TYR A 156 -10.32 11.17 3.49
N GLY A 157 -9.95 10.01 4.02
CA GLY A 157 -9.38 8.90 3.27
C GLY A 157 -7.86 8.98 3.10
N ILE A 158 -7.36 8.71 1.90
CA ILE A 158 -5.92 8.62 1.63
C ILE A 158 -5.39 9.99 1.22
N VAL A 159 -4.47 10.54 2.03
CA VAL A 159 -3.83 11.84 1.75
C VAL A 159 -2.31 11.75 1.88
N THR A 160 -1.59 12.55 1.10
CA THR A 160 -0.14 12.70 1.24
C THR A 160 0.22 13.82 2.20
N HIS A 161 1.44 13.82 2.72
CA HIS A 161 1.96 14.94 3.50
C HIS A 161 2.01 16.23 2.66
N ASP A 162 2.31 16.13 1.36
CA ASP A 162 2.23 17.24 0.40
C ASP A 162 0.81 17.87 0.37
N TRP A 163 -0.24 17.03 0.36
CA TRP A 163 -1.62 17.52 0.41
C TRP A 163 -1.93 18.23 1.73
N ILE A 164 -1.47 17.68 2.86
CA ILE A 164 -1.65 18.28 4.20
C ILE A 164 -0.97 19.65 4.26
N THR A 165 0.26 19.76 3.78
CA THR A 165 1.00 21.02 3.70
C THR A 165 0.23 22.07 2.90
N LYS A 166 -0.33 21.71 1.76
CA LYS A 166 -1.05 22.65 0.86
C LYS A 166 -2.42 23.09 1.42
N ASN A 167 -3.06 22.26 2.23
CA ASN A 167 -4.44 22.51 2.66
C ASN A 167 -4.55 22.93 4.13
N TRP A 168 -3.62 22.52 4.98
CA TRP A 168 -3.69 22.78 6.42
C TRP A 168 -2.46 23.49 6.96
N TRP A 169 -1.30 22.81 6.96
CA TRP A 169 -0.07 23.37 7.53
C TRP A 169 1.14 22.50 7.19
N GLY A 170 2.30 23.14 7.06
CA GLY A 170 3.60 22.46 6.93
C GLY A 170 4.40 22.99 5.74
N ASP A 171 5.53 22.33 5.50
CA ASP A 171 6.47 22.60 4.42
C ASP A 171 6.95 21.31 3.72
N HIS A 172 6.37 20.19 4.09
CA HIS A 172 6.70 18.87 3.55
C HIS A 172 6.02 18.62 2.21
N THR A 173 6.71 17.93 1.30
CA THR A 173 6.23 17.63 -0.06
C THR A 173 6.27 16.13 -0.39
N ASP A 174 6.55 15.31 0.63
CA ASP A 174 6.60 13.86 0.52
C ASP A 174 5.19 13.25 0.31
N PRO A 175 5.11 12.08 -0.32
CA PRO A 175 6.20 11.20 -0.77
C PRO A 175 6.63 11.44 -2.24
N TYR A 176 6.10 12.46 -2.92
CA TYR A 176 6.19 12.60 -4.38
C TYR A 176 7.61 12.75 -4.91
N GLY A 177 8.48 13.48 -4.20
CA GLY A 177 9.87 13.70 -4.63
C GLY A 177 10.67 12.41 -4.73
N TYR A 178 10.51 11.51 -3.78
CA TYR A 178 11.16 10.20 -3.80
C TYR A 178 10.53 9.25 -4.82
N LEU A 179 9.21 9.16 -4.85
CA LEU A 179 8.50 8.30 -5.80
C LEU A 179 8.82 8.65 -7.26
N ALA A 180 8.97 9.95 -7.58
CA ALA A 180 9.32 10.42 -8.91
C ALA A 180 10.70 9.91 -9.38
N GLN A 181 11.67 9.69 -8.49
CA GLN A 181 12.98 9.10 -8.83
C GLN A 181 12.84 7.68 -9.40
N TRP A 182 11.77 6.99 -9.06
CA TRP A 182 11.42 5.65 -9.54
C TRP A 182 10.38 5.65 -10.66
N GLY A 183 10.00 6.83 -11.16
CA GLY A 183 9.03 6.99 -12.24
C GLY A 183 7.57 6.92 -11.78
N ILE A 184 7.30 6.94 -10.49
CA ILE A 184 5.95 6.97 -9.91
C ILE A 184 5.56 8.43 -9.67
N ASN A 185 4.64 8.94 -10.47
CA ASN A 185 4.02 10.25 -10.24
C ASN A 185 2.69 10.11 -9.48
N LYS A 186 2.07 11.24 -9.11
CA LYS A 186 0.79 11.27 -8.38
C LYS A 186 -0.31 10.46 -9.09
N ALA A 187 -0.43 10.59 -10.41
CA ALA A 187 -1.46 9.89 -11.18
C ALA A 187 -1.22 8.36 -11.19
N GLN A 188 0.06 7.94 -11.24
CA GLN A 188 0.41 6.53 -11.14
C GLN A 188 0.10 5.98 -9.75
N LEU A 189 0.49 6.68 -8.66
CA LEU A 189 0.18 6.26 -7.30
C LEU A 189 -1.34 6.15 -7.09
N ALA A 190 -2.12 7.13 -7.53
CA ALA A 190 -3.58 7.09 -7.45
C ALA A 190 -4.17 5.89 -8.21
N GLN A 191 -3.62 5.58 -9.39
CA GLN A 191 -4.04 4.42 -10.17
C GLN A 191 -3.69 3.10 -9.47
N ASP A 192 -2.50 3.00 -8.89
CA ASP A 192 -2.03 1.79 -8.21
C ASP A 192 -2.82 1.52 -6.91
N LEU A 193 -3.32 2.55 -6.25
CA LEU A 193 -4.22 2.42 -5.11
C LEU A 193 -5.56 1.80 -5.50
N VAL A 194 -6.08 2.05 -6.69
CA VAL A 194 -7.34 1.47 -7.18
C VAL A 194 -7.15 0.03 -7.68
N PHE A 195 -6.00 -0.27 -8.33
CA PHE A 195 -5.72 -1.59 -8.89
C PHE A 195 -4.83 -2.42 -7.93
N ILE A 196 -5.12 -3.73 -7.83
CA ILE A 196 -4.26 -4.64 -7.05
C ILE A 196 -2.92 -4.76 -7.76
N ILE A 197 -1.82 -4.37 -7.09
CA ILE A 197 -0.47 -4.65 -7.56
C ILE A 197 -0.20 -6.14 -7.33
N ILE A 198 -0.27 -6.93 -8.41
CA ILE A 198 0.14 -8.33 -8.38
C ILE A 198 1.65 -8.33 -8.56
N SER A 199 2.40 -8.85 -7.59
CA SER A 199 3.85 -8.97 -7.69
C SER A 199 4.25 -9.72 -8.96
N CYS A 200 5.24 -9.20 -9.69
CA CYS A 200 5.79 -9.81 -10.92
C CYS A 200 6.39 -11.22 -10.74
N SER A 201 6.36 -11.78 -9.55
CA SER A 201 6.84 -13.14 -9.26
C SER A 201 5.95 -14.24 -9.84
N TYR A 202 4.72 -13.93 -10.25
CA TYR A 202 3.84 -14.88 -10.93
C TYR A 202 3.69 -14.51 -12.40
N ARG A 203 4.33 -15.28 -13.30
CA ARG A 203 3.94 -15.31 -14.71
C ARG A 203 2.50 -15.78 -14.80
N ILE A 204 1.56 -14.85 -14.91
CA ILE A 204 0.20 -15.21 -15.29
C ILE A 204 0.25 -15.58 -16.77
N ILE A 205 0.21 -16.88 -17.04
CA ILE A 205 -0.13 -17.38 -18.37
C ILE A 205 -1.62 -17.07 -18.55
N VAL A 206 -1.94 -15.93 -19.13
CA VAL A 206 -3.31 -15.65 -19.61
C VAL A 206 -3.53 -16.49 -20.85
N THR A 207 -3.94 -17.75 -20.65
CA THR A 207 -4.44 -18.58 -21.75
C THR A 207 -5.83 -18.09 -22.12
N ASN A 208 -5.92 -17.43 -23.29
CA ASN A 208 -7.11 -17.25 -24.13
C ASN A 208 -8.47 -17.14 -23.42
N CYS A 209 -8.85 -15.97 -22.98
CA CYS A 209 -10.27 -15.67 -22.75
C CYS A 209 -10.95 -15.36 -24.10
N ARG A 210 -11.49 -16.40 -24.77
CA ARG A 210 -12.25 -16.25 -26.03
C ARG A 210 -13.57 -15.46 -25.90
N ARG A 211 -13.92 -14.99 -24.70
CA ARG A 211 -15.16 -14.23 -24.44
C ARG A 211 -15.01 -12.72 -24.37
N CYS A 212 -13.79 -12.18 -24.44
CA CYS A 212 -13.55 -10.72 -24.38
C CYS A 212 -13.59 -10.02 -25.74
N LEU A 213 -13.96 -10.71 -26.82
CA LEU A 213 -13.92 -10.18 -28.19
C LEU A 213 -15.24 -9.64 -28.71
N SER A 214 -16.32 -9.52 -27.93
CA SER A 214 -17.64 -9.10 -28.42
C SER A 214 -18.09 -7.69 -28.00
N SER A 215 -17.28 -6.87 -27.36
CA SER A 215 -17.59 -5.45 -27.18
C SER A 215 -16.39 -4.60 -27.54
N GLY A 216 -16.45 -3.97 -28.69
CA GLY A 216 -15.43 -3.12 -29.23
C GLY A 216 -15.04 -1.96 -28.31
N THR A 217 -13.78 -1.57 -28.40
CA THR A 217 -13.20 -0.31 -27.92
C THR A 217 -13.06 -0.13 -26.42
N ARG A 218 -12.01 -0.75 -25.81
CA ARG A 218 -11.28 -0.21 -24.64
C ARG A 218 -10.07 -1.05 -24.17
N SER A 219 -9.65 -2.08 -24.89
CA SER A 219 -8.65 -3.04 -24.37
C SER A 219 -7.17 -2.69 -24.62
N TYR A 220 -6.84 -1.67 -25.41
CA TYR A 220 -5.45 -1.37 -25.78
C TYR A 220 -4.65 -0.55 -24.76
N ARG A 221 -5.29 0.10 -23.78
CA ARG A 221 -4.57 0.85 -22.73
C ARG A 221 -4.09 -0.01 -21.57
N PHE A 222 -4.69 -1.17 -21.36
CA PHE A 222 -4.37 -2.06 -20.24
C PHE A 222 -2.97 -2.71 -20.35
N TRP A 223 -2.50 -2.96 -21.57
CA TRP A 223 -1.24 -3.67 -21.83
C TRP A 223 0.02 -2.79 -21.66
N ARG A 224 -0.07 -1.48 -21.83
CA ARG A 224 1.09 -0.58 -21.72
C ARG A 224 1.53 -0.26 -20.30
N ILE A 225 0.66 -0.48 -19.32
CA ILE A 225 0.95 -0.13 -17.92
C ILE A 225 1.73 -1.25 -17.24
N PHE A 226 1.46 -2.51 -17.58
CA PHE A 226 2.14 -3.66 -16.99
C PHE A 226 3.59 -3.87 -17.48
N SER A 227 3.95 -3.42 -18.68
CA SER A 227 5.30 -3.61 -19.21
C SER A 227 6.35 -2.71 -18.55
N ARG A 228 5.98 -1.59 -17.93
CA ARG A 228 6.94 -0.65 -17.34
C ARG A 228 7.44 -1.03 -15.95
N LEU A 229 6.76 -1.91 -15.24
CA LEU A 229 7.16 -2.37 -13.92
C LEU A 229 7.95 -3.70 -13.96
N CYS A 230 7.92 -4.40 -15.09
CA CYS A 230 8.62 -5.68 -15.27
C CYS A 230 9.93 -5.59 -16.07
N ASP A 231 10.25 -4.45 -16.68
CA ASP A 231 11.52 -4.10 -17.28
C ASP A 231 12.32 -3.19 -16.32
#